data_15087875cb012394b0a86c513e8f17c6
#
_entry.id   15087875cb012394b0a86c513e8f17c6
#
_cell.length_a   1.000
_cell.length_b   1.000
_cell.length_c   1.000
_cell.angle_alpha   90.00
_cell.angle_beta   90.00
_cell.angle_gamma   90.00
#
_symmetry.space_group_name_H-M   'P 1'
#
loop_
_entity.id
_entity.type
_entity.pdbx_description
1 polymer ?
#
loop_
_entity_poly.entity_id
_entity_poly.type
_entity_poly.pdbx_seq_one_letter_code
_entity_poly.pdbx_strand_id
1 'polypeptide(L)'
;ALDGISSHTRSWLIQQNIIGVYCLKYNRALIGFLFIARHNHMPLSADQVSALCKIGFYATHALRNANLYMNAYRASITDDLTALYNRKHAFEIIDELCLSGTPCSLIMLDIDDFKLYNELYGSKEGDHLIQRCAKIILSALDADDMAFRFSADEFLILRHGSDVAASKAFTQSLVEVLTKGSMSDMVWEITITCGISVFPDISVDGRELIHNVEQAVYFGKLDGKGHLIVYRKGLENRSQNPDIRTAYERV
;
A
#
# COMPACT_ATOMS: atom_id res chain seq x y z
N ALA A 1 40.60 -12.97 -17.29
CA ALA A 1 39.91 -14.22 -17.03
C ALA A 1 38.40 -14.01 -17.18
N LEU A 2 37.88 -14.32 -18.37
CA LEU A 2 36.44 -14.32 -18.72
C LEU A 2 35.91 -15.75 -18.86
N ASP A 3 36.59 -16.71 -18.25
CA ASP A 3 36.21 -18.10 -18.28
C ASP A 3 34.97 -18.33 -17.41
N GLY A 4 33.95 -18.92 -18.00
CA GLY A 4 32.65 -19.13 -17.32
C GLY A 4 31.55 -18.10 -17.60
N ILE A 5 31.82 -17.10 -18.44
CA ILE A 5 30.79 -16.10 -18.85
C ILE A 5 30.19 -16.55 -20.20
N SER A 6 28.84 -16.41 -20.33
CA SER A 6 28.16 -16.76 -21.59
C SER A 6 28.68 -15.95 -22.77
N SER A 7 28.62 -16.51 -23.97
CA SER A 7 29.05 -15.83 -25.21
C SER A 7 28.30 -14.52 -25.44
N HIS A 8 27.03 -14.47 -25.10
CA HIS A 8 26.18 -13.27 -25.18
C HIS A 8 26.67 -12.16 -24.23
N THR A 9 26.92 -12.49 -22.96
CA THR A 9 27.44 -11.52 -21.97
C THR A 9 28.82 -11.02 -22.36
N ARG A 10 29.71 -11.93 -22.89
CA ARG A 10 31.04 -11.54 -23.37
C ARG A 10 30.95 -10.55 -24.54
N SER A 11 30.09 -10.82 -25.54
CA SER A 11 29.87 -9.91 -26.68
C SER A 11 29.36 -8.55 -26.23
N TRP A 12 28.42 -8.51 -25.28
CA TRP A 12 27.90 -7.26 -24.72
C TRP A 12 29.00 -6.46 -24.01
N LEU A 13 29.84 -7.11 -23.18
CA LEU A 13 30.95 -6.44 -22.48
C LEU A 13 31.94 -5.80 -23.46
N ILE A 14 32.26 -6.50 -24.54
CA ILE A 14 33.18 -6.01 -25.60
C ILE A 14 32.53 -4.80 -26.30
N GLN A 15 31.28 -4.89 -26.69
CA GLN A 15 30.55 -3.83 -27.36
C GLN A 15 30.48 -2.54 -26.50
N GLN A 16 30.39 -2.69 -25.18
CA GLN A 16 30.39 -1.56 -24.24
C GLN A 16 31.80 -1.11 -23.84
N ASN A 17 32.87 -1.61 -24.49
CA ASN A 17 34.26 -1.30 -24.16
C ASN A 17 34.63 -1.57 -22.68
N ILE A 18 33.99 -2.57 -22.06
CA ILE A 18 34.27 -2.92 -20.66
C ILE A 18 35.61 -3.63 -20.56
N ILE A 19 36.55 -3.06 -19.80
CA ILE A 19 37.88 -3.59 -19.54
C ILE A 19 38.04 -4.24 -18.19
N GLY A 20 37.09 -4.01 -17.28
CA GLY A 20 37.11 -4.60 -15.95
C GLY A 20 35.74 -4.56 -15.28
N VAL A 21 35.56 -5.47 -14.34
CA VAL A 21 34.36 -5.55 -13.49
C VAL A 21 34.81 -5.66 -12.05
N TYR A 22 34.36 -4.75 -11.22
CA TYR A 22 34.56 -4.81 -9.78
C TYR A 22 33.27 -5.30 -9.11
N CYS A 23 33.35 -6.40 -8.35
CA CYS A 23 32.22 -6.94 -7.62
C CYS A 23 32.01 -6.19 -6.31
N LEU A 24 30.92 -5.50 -6.16
CA LEU A 24 30.54 -4.82 -4.92
C LEU A 24 29.99 -5.88 -3.94
N LYS A 25 30.82 -6.28 -2.98
CA LYS A 25 30.47 -7.33 -2.00
C LYS A 25 30.55 -6.79 -0.57
N TYR A 26 29.59 -7.20 0.25
CA TYR A 26 29.58 -6.96 1.68
C TYR A 26 29.26 -8.26 2.43
N ASN A 27 30.09 -8.65 3.40
CA ASN A 27 29.93 -9.89 4.18
C ASN A 27 29.65 -11.13 3.29
N ARG A 28 30.37 -11.29 2.18
CA ARG A 28 30.22 -12.33 1.14
C ARG A 28 28.95 -12.23 0.28
N ALA A 29 28.01 -11.33 0.60
CA ALA A 29 26.84 -11.09 -0.25
C ALA A 29 27.21 -10.15 -1.40
N LEU A 30 26.78 -10.48 -2.61
CA LEU A 30 26.93 -9.63 -3.79
C LEU A 30 25.86 -8.54 -3.75
N ILE A 31 26.25 -7.27 -3.77
CA ILE A 31 25.37 -6.11 -3.80
C ILE A 31 25.17 -5.63 -5.25
N GLY A 32 26.22 -5.71 -6.06
CA GLY A 32 26.18 -5.23 -7.45
C GLY A 32 27.51 -5.35 -8.16
N PHE A 33 27.57 -4.75 -9.35
CA PHE A 33 28.78 -4.72 -10.18
C PHE A 33 29.10 -3.28 -10.57
N LEU A 34 30.37 -2.92 -10.53
CA LEU A 34 30.90 -1.70 -11.14
C LEU A 34 31.64 -2.08 -12.42
N PHE A 35 31.10 -1.65 -13.56
CA PHE A 35 31.72 -1.87 -14.87
C PHE A 35 32.67 -0.72 -15.19
N ILE A 36 33.85 -1.05 -15.68
CA ILE A 36 34.90 -0.10 -16.03
C ILE A 36 35.06 -0.13 -17.54
N ALA A 37 34.67 0.95 -18.20
CA ALA A 37 34.79 1.10 -19.65
C ALA A 37 35.93 2.05 -20.02
N ARG A 38 36.61 1.79 -21.16
CA ARG A 38 37.68 2.64 -21.68
C ARG A 38 37.75 2.57 -23.20
N HIS A 39 37.79 3.71 -23.86
CA HIS A 39 37.78 3.78 -25.32
C HIS A 39 39.04 3.23 -26.00
N ASN A 40 40.18 3.26 -25.36
CA ASN A 40 41.45 2.92 -25.96
C ASN A 40 41.97 1.50 -25.65
N HIS A 41 41.20 0.66 -25.02
CA HIS A 41 41.52 -0.71 -24.60
C HIS A 41 42.87 -0.92 -23.87
N MET A 42 43.52 0.18 -23.44
CA MET A 42 44.77 0.11 -22.69
C MET A 42 44.54 -0.47 -21.29
N PRO A 43 45.41 -1.32 -20.79
CA PRO A 43 45.31 -1.86 -19.44
C PRO A 43 45.39 -0.72 -18.40
N LEU A 44 44.76 -0.95 -17.26
CA LEU A 44 44.82 0.00 -16.14
C LEU A 44 46.19 -0.05 -15.46
N SER A 45 46.73 1.11 -15.09
CA SER A 45 47.93 1.16 -14.25
C SER A 45 47.60 0.70 -12.82
N ALA A 46 48.64 0.34 -12.06
CA ALA A 46 48.48 -0.07 -10.66
C ALA A 46 47.77 1.00 -9.81
N ASP A 47 48.10 2.28 -10.03
CA ASP A 47 47.47 3.41 -9.32
C ASP A 47 45.97 3.54 -9.70
N GLN A 48 45.62 3.34 -10.99
CA GLN A 48 44.25 3.35 -11.43
C GLN A 48 43.46 2.18 -10.84
N VAL A 49 44.02 0.98 -10.79
CA VAL A 49 43.41 -0.17 -10.11
C VAL A 49 43.18 0.13 -8.62
N SER A 50 44.20 0.70 -7.94
CA SER A 50 44.06 1.08 -6.53
C SER A 50 42.95 2.12 -6.31
N ALA A 51 42.88 3.14 -7.17
CA ALA A 51 41.83 4.14 -7.12
C ALA A 51 40.43 3.52 -7.33
N LEU A 52 40.30 2.61 -8.31
CA LEU A 52 39.05 1.89 -8.59
C LEU A 52 38.62 0.98 -7.43
N CYS A 53 39.57 0.30 -6.78
CA CYS A 53 39.28 -0.46 -5.57
C CYS A 53 38.74 0.41 -4.44
N LYS A 54 39.30 1.61 -4.23
CA LYS A 54 38.79 2.59 -3.26
C LYS A 54 37.39 3.06 -3.63
N ILE A 55 37.16 3.41 -4.90
CA ILE A 55 35.82 3.79 -5.40
C ILE A 55 34.82 2.66 -5.17
N GLY A 56 35.18 1.43 -5.54
CA GLY A 56 34.33 0.24 -5.34
C GLY A 56 34.01 0.00 -3.86
N PHE A 57 34.99 0.19 -2.98
CA PHE A 57 34.77 0.10 -1.54
C PHE A 57 33.76 1.15 -1.03
N TYR A 58 33.97 2.42 -1.38
CA TYR A 58 33.02 3.47 -1.00
C TYR A 58 31.64 3.30 -1.63
N ALA A 59 31.57 2.89 -2.91
CA ALA A 59 30.31 2.59 -3.58
C ALA A 59 29.55 1.46 -2.88
N THR A 60 30.26 0.39 -2.46
CA THR A 60 29.66 -0.71 -1.69
C THR A 60 29.00 -0.22 -0.40
N HIS A 61 29.72 0.61 0.35
CA HIS A 61 29.20 1.15 1.60
C HIS A 61 28.05 2.13 1.40
N ALA A 62 28.12 2.99 0.37
CA ALA A 62 27.06 3.93 0.02
C ALA A 62 25.77 3.20 -0.39
N LEU A 63 25.86 2.22 -1.27
CA LEU A 63 24.72 1.41 -1.70
C LEU A 63 24.10 0.62 -0.53
N ARG A 64 24.94 0.05 0.33
CA ARG A 64 24.47 -0.64 1.53
C ARG A 64 23.69 0.30 2.45
N ASN A 65 24.26 1.48 2.74
CA ASN A 65 23.60 2.45 3.60
C ASN A 65 22.28 2.93 2.99
N ALA A 66 22.23 3.19 1.68
CA ALA A 66 21.02 3.53 0.97
C ALA A 66 19.95 2.42 1.07
N ASN A 67 20.34 1.16 0.87
CA ASN A 67 19.43 0.02 1.01
C ASN A 67 18.92 -0.16 2.45
N LEU A 68 19.79 0.02 3.45
CA LEU A 68 19.36 -0.04 4.85
C LEU A 68 18.37 1.07 5.17
N TYR A 69 18.63 2.29 4.71
CA TYR A 69 17.73 3.42 4.89
C TYR A 69 16.38 3.15 4.21
N MET A 70 16.39 2.71 2.94
CA MET A 70 15.16 2.39 2.20
C MET A 70 14.34 1.27 2.86
N ASN A 71 15.01 0.23 3.38
CA ASN A 71 14.33 -0.85 4.08
C ASN A 71 13.73 -0.37 5.41
N ALA A 72 14.48 0.43 6.19
CA ALA A 72 13.99 1.03 7.41
C ALA A 72 12.81 1.99 7.15
N TYR A 73 12.90 2.79 6.09
CA TYR A 73 11.81 3.68 5.67
C TYR A 73 10.56 2.87 5.29
N ARG A 74 10.70 1.86 4.42
CA ARG A 74 9.57 0.97 4.06
C ARG A 74 8.93 0.34 5.29
N ALA A 75 9.72 -0.24 6.18
CA ALA A 75 9.23 -0.83 7.42
C ALA A 75 8.52 0.19 8.33
N SER A 76 8.88 1.48 8.26
CA SER A 76 8.24 2.53 9.05
C SER A 76 6.87 2.98 8.50
N ILE A 77 6.59 2.72 7.21
CA ILE A 77 5.37 3.19 6.52
C ILE A 77 4.43 2.06 6.08
N THR A 78 4.84 0.79 6.16
CA THR A 78 4.02 -0.36 5.77
C THR A 78 3.60 -1.21 6.97
N ASP A 79 2.54 -1.99 6.79
CA ASP A 79 2.09 -3.04 7.72
C ASP A 79 2.73 -4.37 7.33
N ASP A 80 3.34 -5.06 8.29
CA ASP A 80 4.12 -6.29 8.06
C ASP A 80 3.27 -7.48 7.59
N LEU A 81 1.98 -7.55 7.97
CA LEU A 81 1.10 -8.66 7.61
C LEU A 81 0.59 -8.53 6.17
N THR A 82 0.23 -7.32 5.76
CA THR A 82 -0.48 -7.05 4.50
C THR A 82 0.38 -6.43 3.41
N ALA A 83 1.52 -5.82 3.80
CA ALA A 83 2.35 -4.96 2.97
C ALA A 83 1.63 -3.70 2.44
N LEU A 84 0.41 -3.42 2.87
CA LEU A 84 -0.24 -2.12 2.67
C LEU A 84 0.50 -1.04 3.46
N TYR A 85 0.23 0.22 3.17
CA TYR A 85 0.68 1.29 4.04
C TYR A 85 0.03 1.18 5.43
N ASN A 86 0.73 1.63 6.46
CA ASN A 86 0.22 1.59 7.81
C ASN A 86 -0.61 2.85 8.16
N ARG A 87 -1.28 2.80 9.31
CA ARG A 87 -2.11 3.88 9.81
C ARG A 87 -1.36 5.22 9.93
N LYS A 88 -0.11 5.17 10.40
CA LYS A 88 0.69 6.39 10.56
C LYS A 88 0.89 7.10 9.23
N HIS A 89 1.26 6.35 8.21
CA HIS A 89 1.46 6.90 6.87
C HIS A 89 0.16 7.41 6.24
N ALA A 90 -0.99 6.78 6.58
CA ALA A 90 -2.30 7.30 6.15
C ALA A 90 -2.53 8.73 6.61
N PHE A 91 -2.30 9.03 7.89
CA PHE A 91 -2.45 10.39 8.41
C PHE A 91 -1.52 11.39 7.72
N GLU A 92 -0.24 11.02 7.52
CA GLU A 92 0.74 11.88 6.87
C GLU A 92 0.31 12.27 5.45
N ILE A 93 -0.09 11.29 4.63
CA ILE A 93 -0.49 11.51 3.23
C ILE A 93 -1.82 12.26 3.12
N ILE A 94 -2.80 11.90 3.95
CA ILE A 94 -4.12 12.56 3.91
C ILE A 94 -4.01 14.03 4.33
N ASP A 95 -3.24 14.33 5.37
CA ASP A 95 -3.00 15.71 5.79
C ASP A 95 -2.29 16.52 4.69
N GLU A 96 -1.27 15.94 4.03
CA GLU A 96 -0.55 16.59 2.93
C GLU A 96 -1.47 16.90 1.75
N LEU A 97 -2.33 15.95 1.35
CA LEU A 97 -3.29 16.14 0.26
C LEU A 97 -4.32 17.21 0.57
N CYS A 98 -4.89 17.20 1.77
CA CYS A 98 -5.86 18.21 2.17
C CYS A 98 -5.23 19.61 2.27
N LEU A 99 -3.98 19.72 2.77
CA LEU A 99 -3.23 20.97 2.80
C LEU A 99 -2.93 21.51 1.39
N SER A 100 -2.70 20.65 0.42
CA SER A 100 -2.53 21.06 -0.98
C SER A 100 -3.84 21.43 -1.68
N GLY A 101 -4.99 21.20 -1.05
CA GLY A 101 -6.31 21.41 -1.63
C GLY A 101 -6.69 20.38 -2.71
N THR A 102 -5.99 19.25 -2.78
CA THR A 102 -6.24 18.22 -3.79
C THR A 102 -7.51 17.45 -3.46
N PRO A 103 -8.54 17.42 -4.35
CA PRO A 103 -9.75 16.66 -4.11
C PRO A 103 -9.47 15.16 -3.98
N CYS A 104 -10.05 14.54 -2.97
CA CYS A 104 -9.91 13.10 -2.75
C CYS A 104 -11.12 12.54 -2.00
N SER A 105 -11.25 11.23 -2.01
CA SER A 105 -12.20 10.50 -1.18
C SER A 105 -11.49 9.48 -0.31
N LEU A 106 -12.00 9.28 0.90
CA LEU A 106 -11.64 8.18 1.77
C LEU A 106 -12.77 7.15 1.82
N ILE A 107 -12.37 5.89 1.73
CA ILE A 107 -13.25 4.74 1.88
C ILE A 107 -12.68 3.88 3.00
N MET A 108 -13.43 3.68 4.05
CA MET A 108 -13.07 2.77 5.13
C MET A 108 -13.86 1.47 4.97
N LEU A 109 -13.19 0.35 5.08
CA LEU A 109 -13.73 -1.00 5.04
C LEU A 109 -13.43 -1.66 6.38
N ASP A 110 -14.44 -2.21 7.03
CA ASP A 110 -14.32 -2.89 8.31
C ASP A 110 -14.96 -4.29 8.19
N ILE A 111 -14.18 -5.33 8.48
CA ILE A 111 -14.66 -6.72 8.43
C ILE A 111 -15.53 -6.99 9.66
N ASP A 112 -16.82 -7.20 9.43
CA ASP A 112 -17.77 -7.43 10.50
C ASP A 112 -17.47 -8.75 11.25
N ASP A 113 -17.60 -8.71 12.57
CA ASP A 113 -17.40 -9.87 13.45
C ASP A 113 -16.04 -10.56 13.32
N PHE A 114 -14.98 -9.85 12.89
CA PHE A 114 -13.64 -10.42 12.73
C PHE A 114 -13.10 -11.06 14.02
N LYS A 115 -13.42 -10.51 15.19
CA LYS A 115 -13.06 -11.10 16.46
C LYS A 115 -13.70 -12.48 16.64
N LEU A 116 -15.00 -12.62 16.32
CA LEU A 116 -15.71 -13.90 16.37
C LEU A 116 -15.11 -14.90 15.37
N TYR A 117 -14.76 -14.43 14.18
CA TYR A 117 -14.06 -15.26 13.19
C TYR A 117 -12.76 -15.84 13.75
N ASN A 118 -11.94 -15.01 14.41
CA ASN A 118 -10.69 -15.45 15.06
C ASN A 118 -10.93 -16.45 16.20
N GLU A 119 -12.00 -16.26 16.98
CA GLU A 119 -12.37 -17.18 18.07
C GLU A 119 -12.80 -18.56 17.54
N LEU A 120 -13.46 -18.60 16.38
CA LEU A 120 -13.95 -19.85 15.78
C LEU A 120 -12.89 -20.60 14.96
N TYR A 121 -12.06 -19.88 14.19
CA TYR A 121 -11.13 -20.48 13.23
C TYR A 121 -9.66 -20.33 13.61
N GLY A 122 -9.37 -19.54 14.63
CA GLY A 122 -8.02 -19.23 15.08
C GLY A 122 -7.39 -18.03 14.37
N SER A 123 -6.44 -17.37 15.07
CA SER A 123 -5.79 -16.14 14.58
C SER A 123 -5.01 -16.31 13.28
N LYS A 124 -4.50 -17.52 12.98
CA LYS A 124 -3.82 -17.78 11.70
C LYS A 124 -4.76 -17.67 10.50
N GLU A 125 -5.98 -18.19 10.65
CA GLU A 125 -6.99 -18.05 9.58
C GLU A 125 -7.47 -16.61 9.45
N GLY A 126 -7.57 -15.88 10.58
CA GLY A 126 -7.80 -14.44 10.54
C GLY A 126 -6.69 -13.68 9.80
N ASP A 127 -5.42 -13.99 10.06
CA ASP A 127 -4.30 -13.39 9.33
C ASP A 127 -4.37 -13.70 7.82
N HIS A 128 -4.73 -14.92 7.43
CA HIS A 128 -4.95 -15.31 6.03
C HIS A 128 -6.10 -14.51 5.40
N LEU A 129 -7.21 -14.33 6.13
CA LEU A 129 -8.33 -13.51 5.67
C LEU A 129 -7.89 -12.07 5.40
N ILE A 130 -7.20 -11.44 6.36
CA ILE A 130 -6.68 -10.08 6.23
C ILE A 130 -5.73 -9.97 5.04
N GLN A 131 -4.81 -10.92 4.84
CA GLN A 131 -3.90 -10.92 3.69
C GLN A 131 -4.64 -11.08 2.35
N ARG A 132 -5.70 -11.88 2.30
CA ARG A 132 -6.53 -12.03 1.09
C ARG A 132 -7.29 -10.74 0.79
N CYS A 133 -7.91 -10.11 1.79
CA CYS A 133 -8.56 -8.81 1.63
C CYS A 133 -7.57 -7.77 1.09
N ALA A 134 -6.38 -7.67 1.66
CA ALA A 134 -5.35 -6.74 1.21
C ALA A 134 -4.95 -6.95 -0.26
N LYS A 135 -4.78 -8.21 -0.69
CA LYS A 135 -4.46 -8.53 -2.10
C LYS A 135 -5.58 -8.14 -3.06
N ILE A 136 -6.83 -8.39 -2.69
CA ILE A 136 -8.00 -8.01 -3.50
C ILE A 136 -8.08 -6.49 -3.60
N ILE A 137 -7.94 -5.77 -2.48
CA ILE A 137 -7.91 -4.30 -2.45
C ILE A 137 -6.82 -3.80 -3.39
N LEU A 138 -5.57 -4.24 -3.25
CA LEU A 138 -4.45 -3.81 -4.11
C LEU A 138 -4.72 -4.07 -5.59
N SER A 139 -5.38 -5.17 -5.94
CA SER A 139 -5.70 -5.49 -7.34
C SER A 139 -6.80 -4.63 -7.95
N ALA A 140 -7.58 -3.96 -7.12
CA ALA A 140 -8.69 -3.11 -7.53
C ALA A 140 -8.33 -1.62 -7.62
N LEU A 141 -7.16 -1.21 -7.08
CA LEU A 141 -6.73 0.19 -7.07
C LEU A 141 -6.30 0.67 -8.46
N ASP A 142 -6.61 1.92 -8.75
CA ASP A 142 -5.99 2.67 -9.85
C ASP A 142 -4.56 3.10 -9.47
N ALA A 143 -3.78 3.58 -10.47
CA ALA A 143 -2.36 3.86 -10.30
C ALA A 143 -2.04 4.90 -9.20
N ASP A 144 -2.94 5.86 -9.00
CA ASP A 144 -2.77 6.96 -8.04
C ASP A 144 -3.49 6.71 -6.71
N ASP A 145 -4.27 5.62 -6.61
CA ASP A 145 -4.98 5.27 -5.38
C ASP A 145 -4.03 4.62 -4.37
N MET A 146 -4.30 4.80 -3.08
CA MET A 146 -3.50 4.22 -2.00
C MET A 146 -4.37 3.43 -1.03
N ALA A 147 -3.84 2.31 -0.53
CA ALA A 147 -4.50 1.52 0.50
C ALA A 147 -3.65 1.38 1.75
N PHE A 148 -4.31 1.41 2.88
CA PHE A 148 -3.71 1.37 4.21
C PHE A 148 -4.39 0.32 5.08
N ARG A 149 -3.62 -0.36 5.92
CA ARG A 149 -4.18 -1.09 7.04
C ARG A 149 -4.34 -0.14 8.22
N PHE A 150 -5.59 0.19 8.53
CA PHE A 150 -5.88 1.24 9.52
C PHE A 150 -5.93 0.68 10.95
N SER A 151 -6.49 -0.53 11.11
CA SER A 151 -6.45 -1.27 12.38
C SER A 151 -6.35 -2.79 12.12
N ALA A 152 -6.74 -3.62 13.07
CA ALA A 152 -6.65 -5.08 12.95
C ALA A 152 -7.47 -5.63 11.77
N ASP A 153 -8.68 -5.12 11.59
CA ASP A 153 -9.71 -5.54 10.64
C ASP A 153 -10.23 -4.39 9.76
N GLU A 154 -9.62 -3.19 9.87
CA GLU A 154 -10.02 -2.02 9.11
C GLU A 154 -8.99 -1.67 8.03
N PHE A 155 -9.48 -1.45 6.83
CA PHE A 155 -8.71 -0.95 5.70
C PHE A 155 -9.20 0.44 5.32
N LEU A 156 -8.28 1.30 4.93
CA LEU A 156 -8.58 2.62 4.42
C LEU A 156 -8.07 2.74 2.99
N ILE A 157 -8.89 3.26 2.09
CA ILE A 157 -8.52 3.52 0.70
C ILE A 157 -8.65 5.00 0.43
N LEU A 158 -7.59 5.60 -0.07
CA LEU A 158 -7.53 6.97 -0.54
C LEU A 158 -7.61 6.97 -2.06
N ARG A 159 -8.60 7.67 -2.62
CA ARG A 159 -8.77 7.84 -4.07
C ARG A 159 -8.62 9.29 -4.48
N HIS A 160 -7.78 9.54 -5.46
CA HIS A 160 -7.54 10.88 -5.98
C HIS A 160 -8.64 11.32 -6.96
N GLY A 161 -9.06 12.61 -6.87
CA GLY A 161 -10.00 13.21 -7.80
C GLY A 161 -11.38 12.53 -7.86
N SER A 162 -11.71 11.67 -6.88
CA SER A 162 -12.94 10.87 -6.87
C SER A 162 -14.05 11.60 -6.11
N ASP A 163 -15.23 11.61 -6.69
CA ASP A 163 -16.45 12.11 -6.07
C ASP A 163 -17.21 11.00 -5.30
N VAL A 164 -18.31 11.37 -4.67
CA VAL A 164 -19.17 10.44 -3.90
C VAL A 164 -19.70 9.31 -4.79
N ALA A 165 -20.15 9.60 -6.03
CA ALA A 165 -20.77 8.62 -6.90
C ALA A 165 -19.75 7.59 -7.39
N ALA A 166 -18.57 8.05 -7.84
CA ALA A 166 -17.47 7.19 -8.25
C ALA A 166 -16.95 6.33 -7.10
N SER A 167 -16.80 6.93 -5.90
CA SER A 167 -16.36 6.21 -4.70
C SER A 167 -17.37 5.14 -4.27
N LYS A 168 -18.69 5.45 -4.34
CA LYS A 168 -19.76 4.49 -4.04
C LYS A 168 -19.74 3.30 -5.01
N ALA A 169 -19.66 3.57 -6.32
CA ALA A 169 -19.61 2.52 -7.34
C ALA A 169 -18.37 1.61 -7.17
N PHE A 170 -17.21 2.21 -6.94
CA PHE A 170 -15.99 1.46 -6.66
C PHE A 170 -16.13 0.59 -5.41
N THR A 171 -16.62 1.15 -4.31
CA THR A 171 -16.77 0.42 -3.04
C THR A 171 -17.74 -0.75 -3.18
N GLN A 172 -18.87 -0.56 -3.87
CA GLN A 172 -19.83 -1.62 -4.11
C GLN A 172 -19.23 -2.78 -4.91
N SER A 173 -18.50 -2.48 -5.98
CA SER A 173 -17.81 -3.48 -6.79
C SER A 173 -16.73 -4.21 -5.97
N LEU A 174 -15.95 -3.48 -5.19
CA LEU A 174 -14.90 -4.06 -4.34
C LEU A 174 -15.49 -4.99 -3.26
N VAL A 175 -16.53 -4.56 -2.57
CA VAL A 175 -17.21 -5.37 -1.54
C VAL A 175 -17.80 -6.64 -2.14
N GLU A 176 -18.39 -6.57 -3.34
CA GLU A 176 -18.90 -7.75 -4.02
C GLU A 176 -17.79 -8.78 -4.31
N VAL A 177 -16.61 -8.33 -4.75
CA VAL A 177 -15.45 -9.22 -4.96
C VAL A 177 -14.94 -9.78 -3.63
N LEU A 178 -14.86 -8.95 -2.58
CA LEU A 178 -14.41 -9.36 -1.26
C LEU A 178 -15.34 -10.41 -0.61
N THR A 179 -16.65 -10.28 -0.80
CA THR A 179 -17.64 -11.14 -0.12
C THR A 179 -18.05 -12.37 -0.95
N LYS A 180 -18.15 -12.27 -2.29
CA LYS A 180 -18.72 -13.33 -3.13
C LYS A 180 -17.74 -14.05 -4.05
N GLY A 181 -16.76 -13.34 -4.60
CA GLY A 181 -15.99 -13.85 -5.75
C GLY A 181 -14.76 -14.69 -5.37
N SER A 182 -13.90 -14.17 -4.51
CA SER A 182 -12.58 -14.74 -4.24
C SER A 182 -12.51 -15.56 -2.95
N MET A 183 -13.61 -15.67 -2.22
CA MET A 183 -13.69 -16.35 -0.92
C MET A 183 -14.59 -17.58 -0.93
N SER A 184 -14.88 -18.15 -2.12
CA SER A 184 -15.73 -19.34 -2.28
C SER A 184 -15.28 -20.57 -1.50
N ASP A 185 -13.98 -20.62 -1.12
CA ASP A 185 -13.41 -21.72 -0.34
C ASP A 185 -13.56 -21.53 1.18
N MET A 186 -14.13 -20.40 1.61
CA MET A 186 -14.33 -20.13 3.03
C MET A 186 -15.65 -20.68 3.52
N VAL A 187 -15.62 -21.29 4.71
CA VAL A 187 -16.79 -21.88 5.39
C VAL A 187 -17.73 -20.80 5.94
N TRP A 188 -17.24 -19.56 6.07
CA TRP A 188 -17.98 -18.43 6.64
C TRP A 188 -18.16 -17.31 5.63
N GLU A 189 -19.39 -16.85 5.43
CA GLU A 189 -19.70 -15.63 4.70
C GLU A 189 -19.31 -14.41 5.55
N ILE A 190 -18.31 -13.66 5.11
CA ILE A 190 -17.95 -12.39 5.74
C ILE A 190 -18.85 -11.28 5.23
N THR A 191 -19.23 -10.36 6.11
CA THR A 191 -19.80 -9.06 5.74
C THR A 191 -18.78 -7.94 6.01
N ILE A 192 -18.91 -6.84 5.28
CA ILE A 192 -18.01 -5.70 5.39
C ILE A 192 -18.86 -4.43 5.49
N THR A 193 -18.68 -3.70 6.57
CA THR A 193 -19.30 -2.38 6.73
C THR A 193 -18.36 -1.32 6.17
N CYS A 194 -18.88 -0.40 5.35
CA CYS A 194 -18.08 0.60 4.65
C CYS A 194 -18.54 2.01 4.96
N GLY A 195 -17.56 2.91 5.09
CA GLY A 195 -17.77 4.35 5.18
C GLY A 195 -17.14 5.08 4.01
N ILE A 196 -17.75 6.18 3.55
CA ILE A 196 -17.17 7.09 2.54
C ILE A 196 -17.26 8.52 3.05
N SER A 197 -16.17 9.27 2.91
CA SER A 197 -16.13 10.73 3.05
C SER A 197 -15.30 11.34 1.93
N VAL A 198 -15.59 12.58 1.54
CA VAL A 198 -14.90 13.27 0.44
C VAL A 198 -14.42 14.64 0.87
N PHE A 199 -13.29 15.05 0.28
CA PHE A 199 -12.69 16.38 0.45
C PHE A 199 -12.63 17.08 -0.92
N PRO A 200 -12.95 18.38 -1.02
CA PRO A 200 -13.32 19.30 0.06
C PRO A 200 -14.84 19.39 0.35
N ASP A 201 -15.68 18.67 -0.36
CA ASP A 201 -17.14 18.88 -0.36
C ASP A 201 -17.79 18.62 1.02
N ILE A 202 -17.27 17.65 1.76
CA ILE A 202 -17.84 17.21 3.05
C ILE A 202 -16.93 17.58 4.22
N SER A 203 -15.61 17.49 4.05
CA SER A 203 -14.60 17.69 5.07
C SER A 203 -13.71 18.89 4.72
N VAL A 204 -13.20 19.60 5.73
CA VAL A 204 -12.36 20.80 5.55
C VAL A 204 -10.86 20.51 5.69
N ASP A 205 -10.50 19.42 6.35
CA ASP A 205 -9.11 18.98 6.54
C ASP A 205 -9.00 17.44 6.64
N GLY A 206 -7.78 16.94 6.72
CA GLY A 206 -7.49 15.50 6.76
C GLY A 206 -8.02 14.81 8.01
N ARG A 207 -8.01 15.48 9.16
CA ARG A 207 -8.51 14.93 10.42
C ARG A 207 -10.03 14.79 10.39
N GLU A 208 -10.73 15.82 9.93
CA GLU A 208 -12.18 15.76 9.75
C GLU A 208 -12.55 14.70 8.71
N LEU A 209 -11.77 14.57 7.62
CA LEU A 209 -12.00 13.56 6.59
C LEU A 209 -11.93 12.13 7.16
N ILE A 210 -10.91 11.84 7.97
CA ILE A 210 -10.75 10.54 8.64
C ILE A 210 -11.86 10.34 9.67
N HIS A 211 -12.14 11.34 10.52
CA HIS A 211 -13.20 11.25 11.52
C HIS A 211 -14.56 10.96 10.87
N ASN A 212 -14.86 11.63 9.78
CA ASN A 212 -16.14 11.47 9.09
C ASN A 212 -16.30 10.07 8.49
N VAL A 213 -15.23 9.48 7.95
CA VAL A 213 -15.30 8.11 7.43
C VAL A 213 -15.43 7.08 8.56
N GLU A 214 -14.77 7.27 9.71
CA GLU A 214 -14.95 6.44 10.91
C GLU A 214 -16.38 6.50 11.43
N GLN A 215 -16.98 7.71 11.48
CA GLN A 215 -18.38 7.89 11.87
C GLN A 215 -19.33 7.17 10.90
N ALA A 216 -19.06 7.22 9.59
CA ALA A 216 -19.89 6.51 8.61
C ALA A 216 -19.90 4.99 8.86
N VAL A 217 -18.72 4.38 9.12
CA VAL A 217 -18.62 2.96 9.48
C VAL A 217 -19.36 2.66 10.78
N TYR A 218 -19.15 3.49 11.81
CA TYR A 218 -19.82 3.32 13.10
C TYR A 218 -21.36 3.28 12.96
N PHE A 219 -21.94 4.23 12.23
CA PHE A 219 -23.40 4.25 11.99
C PHE A 219 -23.86 3.08 11.10
N GLY A 220 -23.03 2.65 10.12
CA GLY A 220 -23.32 1.46 9.34
C GLY A 220 -23.41 0.19 10.20
N LYS A 221 -22.52 0.04 11.17
CA LYS A 221 -22.56 -1.06 12.14
C LYS A 221 -23.80 -1.01 13.06
N LEU A 222 -24.23 0.18 13.47
CA LEU A 222 -25.47 0.34 14.25
C LEU A 222 -26.73 0.00 13.45
N ASP A 223 -26.73 0.27 12.13
CA ASP A 223 -27.86 -0.02 11.24
C ASP A 223 -27.98 -1.51 10.84
N GLY A 224 -27.05 -2.37 11.28
CA GLY A 224 -27.18 -3.81 11.11
C GLY A 224 -26.00 -4.49 10.42
N LYS A 225 -24.85 -3.80 10.22
CA LYS A 225 -23.63 -4.29 9.54
C LYS A 225 -23.81 -4.58 8.03
N GLY A 226 -22.71 -4.77 7.33
CA GLY A 226 -22.74 -5.06 5.89
C GLY A 226 -23.25 -3.90 5.02
N HIS A 227 -23.26 -2.67 5.55
CA HIS A 227 -23.79 -1.49 4.88
C HIS A 227 -22.69 -0.56 4.38
N LEU A 228 -22.99 0.12 3.28
CA LEU A 228 -22.20 1.20 2.74
C LEU A 228 -22.82 2.55 3.11
N ILE A 229 -22.18 3.34 3.94
CA ILE A 229 -22.65 4.64 4.39
C ILE A 229 -21.75 5.74 3.82
N VAL A 230 -22.38 6.73 3.16
CA VAL A 230 -21.69 7.98 2.82
C VAL A 230 -21.93 8.96 3.96
N TYR A 231 -20.83 9.48 4.54
CA TYR A 231 -20.95 10.49 5.59
C TYR A 231 -21.66 11.75 5.08
N ARG A 232 -22.53 12.30 5.90
CA ARG A 232 -23.21 13.60 5.69
C ARG A 232 -23.30 14.32 7.02
N LYS A 233 -23.15 15.63 7.03
CA LYS A 233 -23.31 16.44 8.26
C LYS A 233 -24.68 16.17 8.90
N GLY A 234 -24.67 15.85 10.18
CA GLY A 234 -25.88 15.49 10.94
C GLY A 234 -26.21 13.99 10.95
N LEU A 235 -25.31 13.13 10.47
CA LEU A 235 -25.46 11.68 10.54
C LEU A 235 -25.66 11.21 12.00
N GLU A 236 -24.99 11.86 12.95
CA GLU A 236 -25.10 11.63 14.39
C GLU A 236 -26.51 11.87 14.98
N ASN A 237 -27.33 12.68 14.34
CA ASN A 237 -28.70 12.95 14.77
C ASN A 237 -29.67 11.81 14.43
N ARG A 238 -29.24 10.82 13.64
CA ARG A 238 -30.06 9.67 13.23
C ARG A 238 -30.44 8.73 14.38
N SER A 239 -29.57 8.57 15.37
CA SER A 239 -29.82 7.67 16.50
C SER A 239 -31.01 8.08 17.37
N GLN A 240 -31.51 9.30 17.21
CA GLN A 240 -32.62 9.85 18.00
C GLN A 240 -33.99 9.85 17.29
N ASN A 241 -34.06 9.50 15.99
CA ASN A 241 -35.33 9.54 15.25
C ASN A 241 -35.53 8.32 14.34
N PRO A 242 -36.40 7.35 14.72
CA PRO A 242 -36.67 6.14 13.96
C PRO A 242 -37.31 6.36 12.58
N ASP A 243 -37.95 7.51 12.33
CA ASP A 243 -38.63 7.82 11.06
C ASP A 243 -37.66 8.19 9.92
N ILE A 244 -36.40 8.51 10.23
CA ILE A 244 -35.37 8.86 9.23
C ILE A 244 -34.73 7.60 8.61
N ARG A 245 -34.91 6.45 9.22
CA ARG A 245 -34.35 5.15 8.78
C ARG A 245 -34.76 4.76 7.35
N THR A 246 -35.99 5.07 6.97
CA THR A 246 -36.58 4.67 5.68
C THR A 246 -36.25 5.58 4.49
N ALA A 247 -35.77 6.80 4.73
CA ALA A 247 -35.53 7.78 3.65
C ALA A 247 -34.21 7.56 2.88
N TYR A 248 -33.29 6.75 3.41
CA TYR A 248 -31.92 6.58 2.84
C TYR A 248 -31.69 5.21 2.16
N GLU A 249 -32.61 4.28 2.30
CA GLU A 249 -32.57 2.98 1.58
C GLU A 249 -32.97 3.08 0.10
N ARG A 250 -33.39 4.27 -0.36
CA ARG A 250 -33.94 4.48 -1.72
C ARG A 250 -33.11 5.42 -2.62
N VAL A 251 -31.82 5.62 -2.35
CA VAL A 251 -30.98 6.43 -3.26
C VAL A 251 -29.75 5.65 -3.70
#